data_449fbd433bdb699a8730f3c0d165b55d
#
_entry.id   449fbd433bdb699a8730f3c0d165b55d
#
_cell.length_a   1.000
_cell.length_b   1.000
_cell.length_c   1.000
_cell.angle_alpha   90.00
_cell.angle_beta   90.00
_cell.angle_gamma   90.00
#
_symmetry.space_group_name_H-M   'P 1'
#
loop_
_entity.id
_entity.type
_entity.pdbx_description
1 polymer ?
#
loop_
_entity_poly.entity_id
_entity_poly.type
_entity_poly.pdbx_seq_one_letter_code
_entity_poly.pdbx_strand_id
1 'polypeptide(L)'
;MTKEEISDALNMLSDSVIEETDRLRGQKNHIRVQKKWLRRTAAAAVFVLAAFAGGAALLPNVLSGAPAQLPMLTISQNSGGCGFEGYMAYDISELTGENPWKEGAKASVLPVYKNPVTYNEQHIAAGMDYEKMRTRLTETACRMGLDPNTLTITDNAPDEETKAKIEKRLETAGDIPEGYFDPTMLMIETEGMTITVDSSLTVDIRFEPAVQLPQEYRFTQTAYQELYKTAQYLKTCYHGLMGFQNPKLDLYGGDYDTSLYQRYKISFYDAAGSATEQLLNYCFNSAEFMANEEGALWIVRLFQYDLSQKVGDYPIISEAQARELLEAGNYITSVPYPMPGLKYVKKCELIYRTGESELYYMPYYHFYVELPQLEQDGMKTYGGYYVPAVKPEYIEDMPVWDGRFN
;
A
#
# COMPACT_ATOMS: atom_id res chain seq x y z
N MET A 1 -22.51 -10.90 -4.35
CA MET A 1 -22.27 -11.83 -5.49
C MET A 1 -22.12 -13.21 -4.94
N THR A 2 -22.95 -14.15 -5.38
CA THR A 2 -22.81 -15.57 -4.98
C THR A 2 -21.62 -16.21 -5.70
N LYS A 3 -21.10 -17.35 -5.21
CA LYS A 3 -20.05 -18.11 -5.90
C LYS A 3 -20.42 -18.45 -7.35
N GLU A 4 -21.72 -18.63 -7.60
CA GLU A 4 -22.27 -18.88 -8.93
C GLU A 4 -22.20 -17.65 -9.84
N GLU A 5 -22.49 -16.45 -9.34
CA GLU A 5 -22.38 -15.20 -10.10
C GLU A 5 -20.92 -14.87 -10.47
N ILE A 6 -19.95 -15.19 -9.60
CA ILE A 6 -18.52 -15.04 -9.91
C ILE A 6 -18.08 -16.08 -10.96
N SER A 7 -18.56 -17.32 -10.84
CA SER A 7 -18.31 -18.37 -11.82
C SER A 7 -18.88 -18.02 -13.19
N ASP A 8 -20.10 -17.48 -13.22
CA ASP A 8 -20.76 -17.06 -14.47
C ASP A 8 -20.06 -15.83 -15.10
N ALA A 9 -19.62 -14.88 -14.30
CA ALA A 9 -18.84 -13.73 -14.77
C ALA A 9 -17.46 -14.16 -15.35
N LEU A 10 -16.80 -15.16 -14.76
CA LEU A 10 -15.57 -15.74 -15.30
C LEU A 10 -15.81 -16.55 -16.58
N ASN A 11 -16.95 -17.21 -16.69
CA ASN A 11 -17.36 -17.95 -17.90
C ASN A 11 -17.82 -17.04 -19.05
N MET A 12 -18.13 -15.75 -18.78
CA MET A 12 -18.46 -14.74 -19.79
C MET A 12 -17.24 -14.04 -20.36
N LEU A 13 -16.02 -14.26 -19.81
CA LEU A 13 -14.80 -13.80 -20.46
C LEU A 13 -14.66 -14.56 -21.78
N SER A 14 -14.63 -13.84 -22.89
CA SER A 14 -14.49 -14.47 -24.21
C SER A 14 -13.16 -15.21 -24.28
N ASP A 15 -13.14 -16.37 -24.95
CA ASP A 15 -11.93 -17.17 -25.17
C ASP A 15 -10.76 -16.34 -25.72
N SER A 16 -11.07 -15.27 -26.46
CA SER A 16 -10.07 -14.31 -26.97
C SER A 16 -9.33 -13.53 -25.88
N VAL A 17 -9.97 -13.22 -24.75
CA VAL A 17 -9.32 -12.54 -23.63
C VAL A 17 -8.45 -13.51 -22.86
N ILE A 18 -8.87 -14.75 -22.74
CA ILE A 18 -8.09 -15.83 -22.08
C ILE A 18 -6.88 -16.17 -22.96
N GLU A 19 -7.04 -16.34 -24.27
CA GLU A 19 -5.94 -16.57 -25.21
C GLU A 19 -4.93 -15.40 -25.28
N GLU A 20 -5.40 -14.16 -25.18
CA GLU A 20 -4.52 -12.98 -25.20
C GLU A 20 -3.72 -12.86 -23.90
N THR A 21 -4.33 -13.21 -22.76
CA THR A 21 -3.65 -13.25 -21.46
C THR A 21 -2.59 -14.37 -21.43
N ASP A 22 -2.90 -15.54 -21.97
CA ASP A 22 -1.95 -16.67 -22.08
C ASP A 22 -0.83 -16.39 -23.10
N ARG A 23 -1.12 -15.65 -24.19
CA ARG A 23 -0.10 -15.20 -25.15
C ARG A 23 0.87 -14.18 -24.55
N LEU A 24 0.36 -13.26 -23.71
CA LEU A 24 1.20 -12.29 -22.99
C LEU A 24 2.05 -12.98 -21.91
N ARG A 25 1.54 -14.01 -21.23
CA ARG A 25 2.31 -14.85 -20.30
C ARG A 25 3.35 -15.72 -20.99
N GLY A 26 3.10 -16.15 -22.23
CA GLY A 26 4.01 -17.00 -23.04
C GLY A 26 5.20 -16.25 -23.67
N GLN A 27 5.23 -14.93 -23.68
CA GLN A 27 6.36 -14.15 -24.18
C GLN A 27 7.43 -13.93 -23.11
N LYS A 28 7.94 -15.04 -22.52
CA LYS A 28 9.20 -14.98 -21.77
C LYS A 28 10.35 -14.77 -22.75
N ASN A 29 10.88 -13.58 -22.79
CA ASN A 29 12.12 -13.27 -23.44
C ASN A 29 13.25 -14.16 -22.87
N HIS A 30 13.76 -15.07 -23.69
CA HIS A 30 14.98 -15.79 -23.40
C HIS A 30 16.18 -14.83 -23.41
N ILE A 31 16.47 -14.19 -22.31
CA ILE A 31 17.76 -13.52 -22.10
C ILE A 31 18.76 -14.61 -21.70
N ARG A 32 19.62 -14.98 -22.65
CA ARG A 32 20.79 -15.80 -22.40
C ARG A 32 21.75 -15.03 -21.50
N VAL A 33 21.72 -15.30 -20.20
CA VAL A 33 22.78 -14.85 -19.30
C VAL A 33 24.04 -15.67 -19.55
N GLN A 34 25.06 -15.06 -20.13
CA GLN A 34 26.37 -15.67 -20.23
C GLN A 34 26.99 -15.85 -18.84
N LYS A 35 27.13 -17.11 -18.42
CA LYS A 35 27.97 -17.52 -17.29
C LYS A 35 29.43 -17.14 -17.55
N LYS A 36 29.90 -16.04 -17.00
CA LYS A 36 31.33 -15.84 -16.70
C LYS A 36 31.42 -14.79 -15.58
N TRP A 37 31.77 -15.26 -14.43
CA TRP A 37 32.62 -14.73 -13.36
C TRP A 37 32.19 -15.24 -11.98
N LEU A 38 32.55 -16.47 -11.74
CA LEU A 38 32.71 -16.98 -10.39
C LEU A 38 34.21 -16.94 -10.08
N ARG A 39 34.63 -16.14 -9.12
CA ARG A 39 35.66 -16.47 -8.11
C ARG A 39 36.15 -15.22 -7.39
N ARG A 40 36.14 -15.38 -6.04
CA ARG A 40 36.77 -14.52 -5.00
C ARG A 40 35.84 -13.40 -4.50
N THR A 41 35.47 -13.34 -3.23
CA THR A 41 36.14 -13.72 -1.98
C THR A 41 35.11 -13.92 -0.89
N ALA A 42 35.29 -14.95 -0.09
CA ALA A 42 34.59 -15.14 1.19
C ALA A 42 35.25 -14.20 2.23
N ALA A 43 34.45 -13.40 2.90
CA ALA A 43 34.82 -12.79 4.17
C ALA A 43 33.61 -12.81 5.10
N ALA A 44 33.82 -13.46 6.23
CA ALA A 44 32.86 -13.81 7.25
C ALA A 44 32.20 -12.60 7.90
N ALA A 45 30.88 -12.61 7.99
CA ALA A 45 30.13 -11.78 8.91
C ALA A 45 29.76 -12.61 10.15
N VAL A 46 30.36 -12.30 11.28
CA VAL A 46 30.00 -12.84 12.58
C VAL A 46 28.85 -11.97 13.13
N PHE A 47 27.67 -12.53 13.24
CA PHE A 47 26.56 -11.91 13.98
C PHE A 47 26.70 -12.21 15.45
N VAL A 48 26.85 -11.16 16.27
CA VAL A 48 26.72 -11.24 17.72
C VAL A 48 25.27 -10.89 18.10
N LEU A 49 24.54 -11.88 18.55
CA LEU A 49 23.30 -11.72 19.30
C LEU A 49 23.66 -11.26 20.72
N ALA A 50 23.23 -10.07 21.12
CA ALA A 50 23.27 -9.65 22.51
C ALA A 50 21.85 -9.60 23.06
N ALA A 51 21.56 -10.55 23.95
CA ALA A 51 20.36 -10.61 24.75
C ALA A 51 20.34 -9.48 25.80
N PHE A 52 19.19 -8.85 25.98
CA PHE A 52 18.92 -7.91 27.06
C PHE A 52 18.64 -8.69 28.37
N ALA A 53 19.44 -8.48 29.38
CA ALA A 53 19.08 -8.66 30.78
C ALA A 53 19.88 -7.67 31.65
N GLY A 54 19.14 -6.88 32.36
CA GLY A 54 19.36 -5.92 33.41
C GLY A 54 20.69 -5.72 34.10
N GLY A 55 20.91 -4.46 34.50
CA GLY A 55 21.82 -4.09 35.55
C GLY A 55 22.67 -2.84 35.27
N ALA A 56 22.37 -1.80 36.02
CA ALA A 56 23.15 -0.54 36.03
C ALA A 56 24.57 -0.77 36.53
N ALA A 57 25.56 -0.13 35.94
CA ALA A 57 26.57 0.71 36.53
C ALA A 57 27.79 0.98 35.62
N LEU A 58 28.19 2.26 35.56
CA LEU A 58 29.54 2.80 35.33
C LEU A 58 30.05 2.86 33.86
N LEU A 59 29.96 4.08 33.33
CA LEU A 59 30.87 4.60 32.27
C LEU A 59 32.35 4.41 32.68
N PRO A 60 33.28 4.15 31.69
CA PRO A 60 33.80 5.24 30.92
C PRO A 60 34.20 4.90 29.45
N ASN A 61 34.42 5.95 28.72
CA ASN A 61 35.17 6.08 27.47
C ASN A 61 34.41 5.89 26.14
N VAL A 62 34.04 7.03 25.65
CA VAL A 62 33.87 7.40 24.25
C VAL A 62 35.00 6.80 23.41
N LEU A 63 34.71 5.70 22.75
CA LEU A 63 35.37 5.37 21.49
C LEU A 63 34.46 5.93 20.39
N SER A 64 34.91 6.96 19.72
CA SER A 64 34.33 7.51 18.51
C SER A 64 34.27 6.43 17.44
N GLY A 65 33.20 5.62 17.48
CA GLY A 65 32.80 4.82 16.34
C GLY A 65 32.40 5.77 15.23
N ALA A 66 32.96 5.62 14.04
CA ALA A 66 32.41 6.26 12.85
C ALA A 66 30.89 5.98 12.81
N PRO A 67 30.05 6.96 12.47
CA PRO A 67 28.61 6.72 12.36
C PRO A 67 28.39 5.52 11.45
N ALA A 68 27.61 4.54 11.90
CA ALA A 68 27.33 3.34 11.12
C ALA A 68 26.79 3.82 9.76
N GLN A 69 27.49 3.42 8.69
CA GLN A 69 27.11 3.81 7.35
C GLN A 69 25.74 3.23 7.05
N LEU A 70 24.78 4.07 6.66
CA LEU A 70 23.44 3.63 6.28
C LEU A 70 23.54 2.67 5.07
N PRO A 71 22.80 1.55 5.08
CA PRO A 71 22.76 0.65 3.94
C PRO A 71 22.30 1.35 2.65
N MET A 72 22.78 0.89 1.50
CA MET A 72 22.21 1.29 0.21
C MET A 72 20.82 0.70 0.06
N LEU A 73 19.92 1.47 -0.55
CA LEU A 73 18.54 1.07 -0.83
C LEU A 73 18.39 0.73 -2.30
N THR A 74 17.81 -0.41 -2.58
CA THR A 74 17.42 -0.83 -3.94
C THR A 74 15.95 -0.51 -4.16
N ILE A 75 15.59 0.12 -5.28
CA ILE A 75 14.21 0.42 -5.65
C ILE A 75 13.73 -0.65 -6.63
N SER A 76 12.60 -1.27 -6.36
CA SER A 76 11.96 -2.16 -7.31
C SER A 76 11.44 -1.34 -8.49
N GLN A 77 12.00 -1.57 -9.68
CA GLN A 77 11.57 -0.92 -10.92
C GLN A 77 10.48 -1.69 -11.66
N ASN A 78 10.16 -2.89 -11.19
CA ASN A 78 9.17 -3.79 -11.77
C ASN A 78 8.09 -4.14 -10.76
N SER A 79 7.47 -3.14 -10.19
CA SER A 79 6.24 -3.38 -9.45
C SER A 79 5.19 -3.81 -10.47
N GLY A 80 4.87 -5.09 -10.48
CA GLY A 80 3.92 -5.68 -11.43
C GLY A 80 2.56 -5.01 -11.33
N GLY A 81 2.38 -3.96 -12.11
CA GLY A 81 1.11 -3.41 -12.51
C GLY A 81 0.11 -3.07 -11.41
N CYS A 82 0.29 -1.95 -10.73
CA CYS A 82 -0.83 -1.32 -10.00
C CYS A 82 -1.93 -0.82 -10.96
N GLY A 83 -1.74 -0.99 -12.27
CA GLY A 83 -2.64 -0.49 -13.28
C GLY A 83 -2.44 1.01 -13.56
N PHE A 84 -3.29 1.56 -14.41
CA PHE A 84 -3.31 2.99 -14.74
C PHE A 84 -3.90 3.78 -13.56
N GLU A 85 -3.13 4.72 -13.03
CA GLU A 85 -3.57 5.66 -11.99
C GLU A 85 -3.51 7.08 -12.57
N GLY A 86 -4.61 7.50 -13.15
CA GLY A 86 -4.82 8.86 -13.65
C GLY A 86 -6.07 9.45 -13.01
N TYR A 87 -5.92 10.62 -12.42
CA TYR A 87 -7.00 11.33 -11.73
C TYR A 87 -7.67 12.30 -12.69
N MET A 88 -8.94 12.10 -12.99
CA MET A 88 -9.72 13.00 -13.86
C MET A 88 -10.40 14.08 -13.03
N ALA A 89 -10.14 15.35 -13.34
CA ALA A 89 -10.78 16.49 -12.68
C ALA A 89 -10.76 17.72 -13.61
N TYR A 90 -11.69 18.64 -13.42
CA TYR A 90 -11.66 19.93 -14.16
C TYR A 90 -10.55 20.84 -13.65
N ASP A 91 -10.27 20.78 -12.34
CA ASP A 91 -9.20 21.54 -11.70
C ASP A 91 -8.54 20.71 -10.61
N ILE A 92 -7.23 20.91 -10.41
CA ILE A 92 -6.45 20.18 -9.38
C ILE A 92 -7.00 20.39 -7.97
N SER A 93 -7.67 21.50 -7.69
CA SER A 93 -8.27 21.79 -6.38
C SER A 93 -9.47 20.89 -6.04
N GLU A 94 -10.04 20.19 -7.02
CA GLU A 94 -11.07 19.17 -6.78
C GLU A 94 -10.48 17.91 -6.16
N LEU A 95 -9.19 17.64 -6.41
CA LEU A 95 -8.49 16.50 -5.82
C LEU A 95 -8.09 16.81 -4.38
N THR A 96 -8.90 16.33 -3.47
CA THR A 96 -8.76 16.58 -2.02
C THR A 96 -7.90 15.52 -1.34
N GLY A 97 -7.42 15.84 -0.15
CA GLY A 97 -6.65 14.98 0.75
C GLY A 97 -6.00 15.81 1.85
N GLU A 98 -5.96 15.26 3.05
CA GLU A 98 -5.44 15.91 4.25
C GLU A 98 -4.04 15.41 4.61
N ASN A 99 -3.19 15.19 3.59
CA ASN A 99 -1.78 14.83 3.81
C ASN A 99 -1.15 15.81 4.82
N PRO A 100 -0.55 15.33 5.93
CA PRO A 100 0.02 16.18 6.96
C PRO A 100 1.28 16.92 6.50
N TRP A 101 1.97 16.44 5.47
CA TRP A 101 3.09 17.15 4.88
C TRP A 101 2.57 18.38 4.12
N LYS A 102 3.23 19.51 4.33
CA LYS A 102 2.92 20.74 3.60
C LYS A 102 4.10 21.14 2.73
N GLU A 103 3.82 21.62 1.53
CA GLU A 103 4.81 22.15 0.61
C GLU A 103 5.72 23.18 1.32
N GLY A 104 7.04 23.01 1.15
CA GLY A 104 8.04 23.80 1.85
C GLY A 104 8.32 23.40 3.30
N ALA A 105 7.69 22.36 3.84
CA ALA A 105 8.04 21.80 5.14
C ALA A 105 9.47 21.22 5.10
N LYS A 106 10.28 21.58 6.09
CA LYS A 106 11.68 21.15 6.19
C LYS A 106 11.78 19.86 6.99
N ALA A 107 11.56 18.72 6.35
CA ALA A 107 12.08 17.47 6.85
C ALA A 107 13.47 17.25 6.23
N SER A 108 14.48 17.02 7.04
CA SER A 108 15.85 16.75 6.55
C SER A 108 16.20 15.27 6.61
N VAL A 109 15.47 14.50 7.39
CA VAL A 109 15.69 13.07 7.64
C VAL A 109 14.34 12.39 7.85
N LEU A 110 14.15 11.22 7.24
CA LEU A 110 12.98 10.38 7.44
C LEU A 110 13.37 8.90 7.60
N PRO A 111 12.61 8.12 8.40
CA PRO A 111 12.90 6.70 8.59
C PRO A 111 12.54 5.89 7.33
N VAL A 112 13.30 4.84 7.10
CA VAL A 112 13.03 3.82 6.09
C VAL A 112 12.88 2.48 6.78
N TYR A 113 11.90 1.69 6.34
CA TYR A 113 11.59 0.38 6.88
C TYR A 113 11.69 -0.67 5.78
N LYS A 114 12.06 -1.89 6.13
CA LYS A 114 11.96 -3.01 5.20
C LYS A 114 10.50 -3.45 5.11
N ASN A 115 10.02 -3.72 3.90
CA ASN A 115 8.73 -4.39 3.72
C ASN A 115 8.89 -5.89 4.03
N PRO A 116 8.27 -6.42 5.08
CA PRO A 116 8.42 -7.83 5.44
C PRO A 116 7.70 -8.77 4.47
N VAL A 117 6.68 -8.30 3.76
CA VAL A 117 5.81 -9.09 2.87
C VAL A 117 6.00 -8.72 1.40
N THR A 118 7.21 -8.37 1.01
CA THR A 118 7.54 -8.10 -0.39
C THR A 118 7.25 -9.34 -1.25
N TYR A 119 6.58 -9.13 -2.38
CA TYR A 119 6.27 -10.18 -3.34
C TYR A 119 7.55 -10.94 -3.77
N ASN A 120 7.48 -12.26 -3.71
CA ASN A 120 8.56 -13.16 -4.07
C ASN A 120 8.02 -14.30 -4.94
N GLU A 121 8.43 -14.35 -6.20
CA GLU A 121 7.96 -15.38 -7.15
C GLU A 121 8.35 -16.81 -6.74
N GLN A 122 9.41 -17.00 -5.98
CA GLN A 122 9.88 -18.32 -5.52
C GLN A 122 9.20 -18.76 -4.22
N HIS A 123 8.73 -17.81 -3.41
CA HIS A 123 8.10 -18.10 -2.12
C HIS A 123 6.97 -17.09 -1.86
N ILE A 124 5.76 -17.45 -2.25
CA ILE A 124 4.57 -16.56 -2.23
C ILE A 124 4.24 -16.09 -0.81
N ALA A 125 4.40 -16.96 0.21
CA ALA A 125 4.10 -16.64 1.61
C ALA A 125 5.32 -16.09 2.38
N ALA A 126 6.40 -15.69 1.70
CA ALA A 126 7.61 -15.19 2.37
C ALA A 126 7.30 -13.94 3.20
N GLY A 127 7.78 -13.93 4.44
CA GLY A 127 7.65 -12.78 5.34
C GLY A 127 6.31 -12.66 6.07
N MET A 128 5.34 -13.55 5.82
CA MET A 128 4.08 -13.58 6.56
C MET A 128 4.32 -13.95 8.04
N ASP A 129 3.67 -13.20 8.92
CA ASP A 129 3.73 -13.41 10.37
C ASP A 129 2.32 -13.72 10.91
N TYR A 130 1.99 -15.02 10.90
CA TYR A 130 0.67 -15.50 11.34
C TYR A 130 0.34 -15.15 12.80
N GLU A 131 1.34 -15.01 13.67
CA GLU A 131 1.11 -14.61 15.06
C GLU A 131 0.71 -13.14 15.16
N LYS A 132 1.36 -12.26 14.37
CA LYS A 132 0.92 -10.86 14.27
C LYS A 132 -0.47 -10.76 13.66
N MET A 133 -0.76 -11.54 12.61
CA MET A 133 -2.08 -11.58 11.98
C MET A 133 -3.15 -12.02 13.00
N ARG A 134 -2.91 -13.11 13.77
CA ARG A 134 -3.83 -13.57 14.82
C ARG A 134 -4.04 -12.52 15.89
N THR A 135 -2.97 -11.91 16.37
CA THR A 135 -3.04 -10.84 17.37
C THR A 135 -3.89 -9.69 16.86
N ARG A 136 -3.61 -9.21 15.64
CA ARG A 136 -4.33 -8.10 15.02
C ARG A 136 -5.82 -8.40 14.84
N LEU A 137 -6.15 -9.60 14.36
CA LEU A 137 -7.51 -10.08 14.17
C LEU A 137 -8.27 -10.14 15.50
N THR A 138 -7.64 -10.72 16.54
CA THR A 138 -8.22 -10.85 17.88
C THR A 138 -8.44 -9.50 18.54
N GLU A 139 -7.47 -8.59 18.47
CA GLU A 139 -7.60 -7.22 18.99
C GLU A 139 -8.74 -6.46 18.33
N THR A 140 -8.88 -6.61 17.00
CA THR A 140 -9.96 -5.97 16.24
C THR A 140 -11.32 -6.54 16.66
N ALA A 141 -11.43 -7.86 16.79
CA ALA A 141 -12.65 -8.52 17.27
C ALA A 141 -13.04 -8.03 18.68
N CYS A 142 -12.06 -7.91 19.60
CA CYS A 142 -12.31 -7.33 20.92
C CYS A 142 -12.81 -5.89 20.86
N ARG A 143 -12.22 -5.05 19.99
CA ARG A 143 -12.69 -3.66 19.80
C ARG A 143 -14.09 -3.58 19.21
N MET A 144 -14.52 -4.61 18.46
CA MET A 144 -15.88 -4.79 17.98
C MET A 144 -16.84 -5.35 19.05
N GLY A 145 -16.34 -5.64 20.27
CA GLY A 145 -17.15 -6.15 21.38
C GLY A 145 -17.37 -7.67 21.36
N LEU A 146 -16.61 -8.39 20.53
CA LEU A 146 -16.67 -9.86 20.50
C LEU A 146 -15.78 -10.46 21.59
N ASP A 147 -16.21 -11.59 22.18
CA ASP A 147 -15.40 -12.34 23.15
C ASP A 147 -14.40 -13.25 22.40
N PRO A 148 -13.08 -12.98 22.46
CA PRO A 148 -12.08 -13.72 21.71
C PRO A 148 -12.03 -15.22 22.11
N ASN A 149 -12.49 -15.58 23.29
CA ASN A 149 -12.49 -16.98 23.74
C ASN A 149 -13.59 -17.83 23.07
N THR A 150 -14.56 -17.19 22.43
CA THR A 150 -15.66 -17.86 21.73
C THR A 150 -15.47 -17.89 20.21
N LEU A 151 -14.42 -17.23 19.71
CA LEU A 151 -14.19 -17.07 18.28
C LEU A 151 -13.38 -18.24 17.70
N THR A 152 -13.76 -18.65 16.51
CA THR A 152 -12.96 -19.56 15.68
C THR A 152 -12.25 -18.76 14.63
N ILE A 153 -10.91 -18.86 14.59
CA ILE A 153 -10.10 -18.28 13.54
C ILE A 153 -9.90 -19.35 12.48
N THR A 154 -10.28 -19.04 11.27
CA THR A 154 -10.06 -19.85 10.05
C THR A 154 -9.12 -19.11 9.11
N ASP A 155 -8.73 -19.75 8.02
CA ASP A 155 -7.87 -19.17 6.99
C ASP A 155 -8.40 -19.51 5.59
N ASN A 156 -7.75 -18.94 4.57
CA ASN A 156 -8.13 -19.11 3.17
C ASN A 156 -7.29 -20.18 2.43
N ALA A 157 -6.53 -21.02 3.15
CA ALA A 157 -5.81 -22.10 2.51
C ALA A 157 -6.79 -23.06 1.80
N PRO A 158 -6.49 -23.51 0.58
CA PRO A 158 -7.33 -24.47 -0.12
C PRO A 158 -7.34 -25.82 0.62
N ASP A 159 -8.49 -26.47 0.65
CA ASP A 159 -8.60 -27.85 1.12
C ASP A 159 -7.79 -28.82 0.21
N GLU A 160 -7.53 -30.03 0.70
CA GLU A 160 -6.72 -31.02 -0.02
C GLU A 160 -7.30 -31.41 -1.39
N GLU A 161 -8.63 -31.39 -1.56
CA GLU A 161 -9.28 -31.67 -2.83
C GLU A 161 -9.03 -30.54 -3.84
N THR A 162 -9.19 -29.30 -3.41
CA THR A 162 -8.94 -28.11 -4.21
C THR A 162 -7.45 -28.01 -4.57
N LYS A 163 -6.56 -28.25 -3.61
CA LYS A 163 -5.13 -28.28 -3.78
C LYS A 163 -4.72 -29.29 -4.87
N ALA A 164 -5.21 -30.51 -4.78
CA ALA A 164 -4.94 -31.55 -5.79
C ALA A 164 -5.44 -31.16 -7.19
N LYS A 165 -6.59 -30.47 -7.28
CA LYS A 165 -7.10 -29.95 -8.57
C LYS A 165 -6.20 -28.87 -9.15
N ILE A 166 -5.69 -27.96 -8.31
CA ILE A 166 -4.78 -26.89 -8.73
C ILE A 166 -3.44 -27.50 -9.17
N GLU A 167 -2.85 -28.41 -8.38
CA GLU A 167 -1.60 -29.09 -8.71
C GLU A 167 -1.69 -29.77 -10.07
N LYS A 168 -2.74 -30.54 -10.30
CA LYS A 168 -2.99 -31.22 -11.59
C LYS A 168 -3.11 -30.22 -12.76
N ARG A 169 -3.72 -29.05 -12.54
CA ARG A 169 -3.85 -28.02 -13.56
C ARG A 169 -2.51 -27.34 -13.87
N LEU A 170 -1.64 -27.22 -12.87
CA LEU A 170 -0.35 -26.58 -12.99
C LEU A 170 0.79 -27.51 -13.42
N GLU A 171 0.57 -28.84 -13.47
CA GLU A 171 1.58 -29.85 -13.91
C GLU A 171 2.28 -29.50 -15.25
N THR A 172 1.57 -28.77 -16.13
CA THR A 172 2.10 -28.35 -17.43
C THR A 172 2.67 -26.93 -17.43
N ALA A 173 2.48 -26.17 -16.35
CA ALA A 173 2.84 -24.75 -16.26
C ALA A 173 4.24 -24.50 -15.64
N GLY A 174 4.80 -25.50 -14.98
CA GLY A 174 6.09 -25.41 -14.28
C GLY A 174 6.00 -25.79 -12.80
N ASP A 175 7.08 -25.56 -12.07
CA ASP A 175 7.13 -25.83 -10.63
C ASP A 175 6.24 -24.84 -9.87
N ILE A 176 5.49 -25.38 -8.89
CA ILE A 176 4.67 -24.55 -7.99
C ILE A 176 5.60 -23.88 -6.99
N PRO A 177 5.53 -22.53 -6.82
CA PRO A 177 6.37 -21.83 -5.86
C PRO A 177 6.13 -22.31 -4.42
N GLU A 178 7.15 -22.21 -3.58
CA GLU A 178 7.01 -22.45 -2.15
C GLU A 178 5.95 -21.50 -1.54
N GLY A 179 5.15 -22.01 -0.62
CA GLY A 179 4.09 -21.23 0.04
C GLY A 179 2.89 -20.91 -0.85
N TYR A 180 2.78 -21.43 -2.05
CA TYR A 180 1.66 -21.17 -2.96
C TYR A 180 0.28 -21.51 -2.37
N PHE A 181 0.23 -22.55 -1.52
CA PHE A 181 -0.99 -22.98 -0.83
C PHE A 181 -1.07 -22.53 0.61
N ASP A 182 -0.08 -21.79 1.09
CA ASP A 182 -0.12 -21.25 2.45
C ASP A 182 -1.20 -20.17 2.56
N PRO A 183 -1.87 -20.04 3.70
CA PRO A 183 -2.89 -19.02 3.88
C PRO A 183 -2.29 -17.61 3.75
N THR A 184 -2.95 -16.75 2.99
CA THR A 184 -2.60 -15.33 2.84
C THR A 184 -3.51 -14.43 3.67
N MET A 185 -4.56 -15.01 4.28
CA MET A 185 -5.56 -14.30 5.06
C MET A 185 -6.07 -15.17 6.21
N LEU A 186 -6.26 -14.56 7.37
CA LEU A 186 -7.00 -15.16 8.49
C LEU A 186 -8.34 -14.46 8.65
N MET A 187 -9.36 -15.18 9.13
CA MET A 187 -10.70 -14.65 9.27
C MET A 187 -11.43 -15.13 10.50
N ILE A 188 -12.38 -14.31 10.97
CA ILE A 188 -13.39 -14.62 11.96
C ILE A 188 -14.75 -14.35 11.32
N GLU A 189 -15.63 -15.34 11.30
CA GLU A 189 -17.02 -15.20 10.84
C GLU A 189 -17.97 -15.22 12.04
N THR A 190 -18.93 -14.30 12.03
CA THR A 190 -20.00 -14.22 13.03
C THR A 190 -21.33 -13.98 12.33
N GLU A 191 -22.45 -14.07 13.09
CA GLU A 191 -23.75 -13.61 12.58
C GLU A 191 -23.69 -12.08 12.39
N GLY A 192 -23.65 -11.62 11.15
CA GLY A 192 -23.72 -10.20 10.79
C GLY A 192 -22.39 -9.52 10.46
N MET A 193 -21.24 -10.19 10.61
CA MET A 193 -19.95 -9.64 10.12
C MET A 193 -18.90 -10.72 9.91
N THR A 194 -18.01 -10.41 8.97
CA THR A 194 -16.75 -11.13 8.76
C THR A 194 -15.58 -10.18 9.00
N ILE A 195 -14.61 -10.57 9.81
CA ILE A 195 -13.38 -9.83 10.05
C ILE A 195 -12.24 -10.62 9.42
N THR A 196 -11.49 -10.00 8.52
CA THR A 196 -10.32 -10.62 7.88
C THR A 196 -9.07 -9.81 8.14
N VAL A 197 -7.91 -10.46 8.14
CA VAL A 197 -6.60 -9.82 8.17
C VAL A 197 -5.72 -10.46 7.10
N ASP A 198 -5.06 -9.65 6.31
CA ASP A 198 -4.10 -10.08 5.29
C ASP A 198 -2.65 -10.03 5.77
N SER A 199 -1.73 -10.43 4.90
CA SER A 199 -0.28 -10.44 5.15
C SER A 199 0.31 -9.06 5.48
N SER A 200 -0.31 -7.97 5.00
CA SER A 200 0.10 -6.59 5.30
C SER A 200 -0.38 -6.09 6.66
N LEU A 201 -1.10 -6.92 7.43
CA LEU A 201 -1.82 -6.60 8.65
C LEU A 201 -3.01 -5.64 8.45
N THR A 202 -3.46 -5.49 7.21
CA THR A 202 -4.71 -4.78 6.90
C THR A 202 -5.89 -5.63 7.34
N VAL A 203 -6.84 -4.99 8.05
CA VAL A 203 -8.06 -5.67 8.53
C VAL A 203 -9.26 -5.12 7.77
N ASP A 204 -10.06 -6.01 7.19
CA ASP A 204 -11.39 -5.68 6.67
C ASP A 204 -12.46 -6.21 7.61
N ILE A 205 -13.36 -5.34 8.05
CA ILE A 205 -14.58 -5.68 8.77
C ILE A 205 -15.72 -5.48 7.79
N ARG A 206 -16.29 -6.56 7.32
CA ARG A 206 -17.43 -6.57 6.39
C ARG A 206 -18.71 -6.86 7.14
N PHE A 207 -19.69 -5.98 7.02
CA PHE A 207 -21.01 -6.13 7.62
C PHE A 207 -22.00 -6.81 6.67
N GLU A 208 -22.66 -7.86 7.14
CA GLU A 208 -23.68 -8.63 6.40
C GLU A 208 -24.88 -8.93 7.33
N PRO A 209 -25.98 -8.15 7.21
CA PRO A 209 -26.23 -7.07 6.25
C PRO A 209 -25.45 -5.78 6.56
N ALA A 210 -25.22 -4.94 5.53
CA ALA A 210 -24.59 -3.64 5.70
C ALA A 210 -25.35 -2.76 6.70
N VAL A 211 -24.61 -1.96 7.49
CA VAL A 211 -25.17 -1.14 8.56
C VAL A 211 -25.85 0.10 7.98
N GLN A 212 -27.17 0.22 8.18
CA GLN A 212 -27.93 1.40 7.80
C GLN A 212 -27.55 2.59 8.70
N LEU A 213 -27.19 3.71 8.11
CA LEU A 213 -26.94 4.94 8.86
C LEU A 213 -28.27 5.63 9.21
N PRO A 214 -28.33 6.44 10.29
CA PRO A 214 -29.46 7.29 10.55
C PRO A 214 -29.77 8.21 9.35
N GLN A 215 -31.06 8.50 9.13
CA GLN A 215 -31.57 9.15 7.92
C GLN A 215 -30.91 10.51 7.59
N GLU A 216 -30.38 11.22 8.61
CA GLU A 216 -29.70 12.49 8.47
C GLU A 216 -28.25 12.37 7.96
N TYR A 217 -27.70 11.15 7.89
CA TYR A 217 -26.34 10.87 7.40
C TYR A 217 -26.40 10.07 6.11
N ARG A 218 -25.76 10.58 5.08
CA ARG A 218 -25.74 9.94 3.78
C ARG A 218 -24.31 9.59 3.38
N PHE A 219 -24.13 8.37 2.97
CA PHE A 219 -22.89 7.91 2.39
C PHE A 219 -22.93 8.14 0.87
N THR A 220 -23.07 9.42 0.46
CA THR A 220 -23.05 9.75 -0.96
C THR A 220 -21.62 10.09 -1.36
N GLN A 221 -21.10 9.41 -2.36
CA GLN A 221 -19.71 9.61 -2.81
C GLN A 221 -19.50 10.90 -3.60
N THR A 222 -20.58 11.63 -3.92
CA THR A 222 -20.58 12.76 -4.84
C THR A 222 -20.74 14.13 -4.17
N ALA A 223 -21.00 14.18 -2.86
CA ALA A 223 -21.28 15.44 -2.17
C ALA A 223 -20.34 15.60 -0.96
N TYR A 224 -19.22 16.29 -1.17
CA TYR A 224 -18.20 16.52 -0.15
C TYR A 224 -18.76 16.96 1.21
N GLN A 225 -19.67 17.94 1.23
CA GLN A 225 -20.23 18.46 2.48
C GLN A 225 -21.09 17.45 3.24
N GLU A 226 -21.83 16.60 2.52
CA GLU A 226 -22.63 15.54 3.13
C GLU A 226 -21.74 14.44 3.67
N LEU A 227 -20.69 14.07 2.92
CA LEU A 227 -19.69 13.12 3.37
C LEU A 227 -18.94 13.60 4.61
N TYR A 228 -18.60 14.89 4.68
CA TYR A 228 -17.97 15.46 5.87
C TYR A 228 -18.86 15.26 7.11
N LYS A 229 -20.16 15.52 7.00
CA LYS A 229 -21.12 15.33 8.09
C LYS A 229 -21.20 13.83 8.49
N THR A 230 -21.30 12.95 7.51
CA THR A 230 -21.31 11.50 7.71
C THR A 230 -20.01 11.02 8.37
N ALA A 231 -18.87 11.53 7.92
CA ALA A 231 -17.56 11.21 8.51
C ALA A 231 -17.48 11.59 9.99
N GLN A 232 -17.99 12.77 10.40
CA GLN A 232 -18.03 13.15 11.82
C GLN A 232 -18.89 12.20 12.66
N TYR A 233 -19.99 11.70 12.11
CA TYR A 233 -20.82 10.69 12.76
C TYR A 233 -20.05 9.37 12.90
N LEU A 234 -19.43 8.87 11.83
CA LEU A 234 -18.63 7.65 11.83
C LEU A 234 -17.44 7.74 12.80
N LYS A 235 -16.77 8.89 12.84
CA LYS A 235 -15.70 9.17 13.82
C LYS A 235 -16.19 8.94 15.25
N THR A 236 -17.39 9.40 15.58
CA THR A 236 -17.97 9.25 16.92
C THR A 236 -18.32 7.79 17.22
N CYS A 237 -18.97 7.11 16.27
CA CYS A 237 -19.41 5.73 16.45
C CYS A 237 -18.25 4.73 16.51
N TYR A 238 -17.21 4.93 15.70
CA TYR A 238 -16.11 3.97 15.53
C TYR A 238 -14.79 4.42 16.14
N HIS A 239 -14.80 5.44 17.00
CA HIS A 239 -13.61 5.92 17.70
C HIS A 239 -12.85 4.79 18.42
N GLY A 240 -13.57 3.95 19.18
CA GLY A 240 -12.98 2.82 19.91
C GLY A 240 -12.37 1.77 18.99
N LEU A 241 -12.97 1.53 17.82
CA LEU A 241 -12.47 0.60 16.84
C LEU A 241 -11.16 1.10 16.21
N MET A 242 -11.10 2.36 15.80
CA MET A 242 -9.90 2.98 15.25
C MET A 242 -8.74 2.95 16.25
N GLY A 243 -9.02 3.22 17.53
CA GLY A 243 -8.00 3.25 18.59
C GLY A 243 -7.01 4.41 18.46
N PHE A 244 -7.33 5.45 17.68
CA PHE A 244 -6.48 6.63 17.48
C PHE A 244 -6.58 7.59 18.66
N GLN A 245 -5.45 8.19 19.03
CA GLN A 245 -5.42 9.23 20.08
C GLN A 245 -6.01 10.54 19.58
N ASN A 246 -5.72 10.90 18.34
CA ASN A 246 -6.20 12.14 17.71
C ASN A 246 -6.66 11.85 16.25
N PRO A 247 -7.84 11.20 16.07
CA PRO A 247 -8.32 10.85 14.75
C PRO A 247 -8.60 12.11 13.92
N LYS A 248 -7.84 12.32 12.85
CA LYS A 248 -8.01 13.37 11.87
C LYS A 248 -8.68 12.80 10.63
N LEU A 249 -9.73 13.49 10.17
CA LEU A 249 -10.44 13.15 8.96
C LEU A 249 -9.56 13.42 7.73
N ASP A 250 -9.56 12.48 6.80
CA ASP A 250 -9.05 12.61 5.44
C ASP A 250 -10.17 12.25 4.47
N LEU A 251 -10.86 13.27 3.95
CA LEU A 251 -11.76 13.11 2.81
C LEU A 251 -10.94 13.25 1.55
N TYR A 252 -10.52 12.14 0.97
CA TYR A 252 -9.66 12.14 -0.20
C TYR A 252 -10.37 11.62 -1.45
N GLY A 253 -9.82 11.96 -2.62
CA GLY A 253 -10.41 11.70 -3.91
C GLY A 253 -10.81 12.98 -4.62
N GLY A 254 -12.03 13.02 -5.14
CA GLY A 254 -12.53 14.16 -5.93
C GLY A 254 -12.29 14.00 -7.42
N ASP A 255 -11.69 12.89 -7.82
CA ASP A 255 -11.59 12.50 -9.22
C ASP A 255 -12.92 11.96 -9.76
N TYR A 256 -13.09 12.08 -11.06
CA TYR A 256 -14.25 11.59 -11.78
C TYR A 256 -13.98 10.20 -12.33
N ASP A 257 -14.94 9.30 -12.17
CA ASP A 257 -14.91 7.99 -12.82
C ASP A 257 -15.35 8.09 -14.29
N THR A 258 -15.30 6.97 -15.01
CA THR A 258 -15.71 6.87 -16.42
C THR A 258 -17.18 7.18 -16.67
N SER A 259 -18.02 7.19 -15.64
CA SER A 259 -19.44 7.57 -15.68
C SER A 259 -19.64 9.04 -15.29
N LEU A 260 -18.57 9.80 -15.13
CA LEU A 260 -18.54 11.21 -14.74
C LEU A 260 -19.11 11.47 -13.32
N TYR A 261 -19.04 10.47 -12.44
CA TYR A 261 -19.34 10.65 -11.04
C TYR A 261 -18.05 10.98 -10.27
N GLN A 262 -18.08 12.09 -9.55
CA GLN A 262 -16.99 12.47 -8.65
C GLN A 262 -16.99 11.57 -7.41
N ARG A 263 -15.82 11.04 -7.06
CA ARG A 263 -15.67 10.05 -6.00
C ARG A 263 -14.82 10.60 -4.86
N TYR A 264 -15.33 10.44 -3.64
CA TYR A 264 -14.60 10.72 -2.40
C TYR A 264 -14.61 9.50 -1.49
N LYS A 265 -13.57 9.35 -0.69
CA LYS A 265 -13.45 8.31 0.32
C LYS A 265 -13.34 8.94 1.70
N ILE A 266 -13.94 8.29 2.69
CA ILE A 266 -13.84 8.69 4.09
C ILE A 266 -12.72 7.87 4.73
N SER A 267 -11.66 8.53 5.14
CA SER A 267 -10.57 7.95 5.90
C SER A 267 -10.25 8.78 7.14
N PHE A 268 -9.60 8.15 8.10
CA PHE A 268 -9.03 8.79 9.29
C PHE A 268 -7.63 8.25 9.53
N TYR A 269 -6.75 9.11 10.04
CA TYR A 269 -5.45 8.70 10.55
C TYR A 269 -5.19 9.31 11.92
N ASP A 270 -4.23 8.78 12.68
CA ASP A 270 -3.88 9.35 13.97
C ASP A 270 -2.93 10.55 13.80
N ALA A 271 -3.44 11.76 14.00
CA ALA A 271 -2.66 12.99 13.95
C ALA A 271 -1.96 13.32 15.29
N ALA A 272 -1.75 12.33 16.15
CA ALA A 272 -0.94 12.47 17.35
C ALA A 272 0.56 12.45 17.03
N GLY A 273 1.37 13.06 17.90
CA GLY A 273 2.81 13.01 17.81
C GLY A 273 3.45 14.08 16.91
N SER A 274 4.71 13.86 16.56
CA SER A 274 5.53 14.74 15.71
C SER A 274 5.04 14.75 14.26
N ALA A 275 5.52 15.69 13.45
CA ALA A 275 5.20 15.74 12.03
C ALA A 275 5.60 14.46 11.28
N THR A 276 6.71 13.83 11.65
CA THR A 276 7.12 12.54 11.09
C THR A 276 6.16 11.42 11.49
N GLU A 277 5.74 11.36 12.75
CA GLU A 277 4.77 10.36 13.21
C GLU A 277 3.41 10.54 12.54
N GLN A 278 2.95 11.77 12.36
CA GLN A 278 1.72 12.06 11.62
C GLN A 278 1.80 11.63 10.15
N LEU A 279 2.94 11.85 9.49
CA LEU A 279 3.16 11.36 8.11
C LEU A 279 3.17 9.83 8.04
N LEU A 280 3.84 9.17 8.99
CA LEU A 280 3.83 7.71 9.08
C LEU A 280 2.42 7.17 9.33
N ASN A 281 1.69 7.77 10.26
CA ASN A 281 0.31 7.36 10.54
C ASN A 281 -0.60 7.58 9.32
N TYR A 282 -0.44 8.69 8.61
CA TYR A 282 -1.18 8.95 7.37
C TYR A 282 -0.97 7.85 6.32
N CYS A 283 0.27 7.39 6.16
CA CYS A 283 0.62 6.40 5.14
C CYS A 283 0.40 4.94 5.59
N PHE A 284 0.50 4.64 6.89
CA PHE A 284 0.59 3.26 7.40
C PHE A 284 -0.42 2.89 8.46
N ASN A 285 -1.12 3.85 9.05
CA ASN A 285 -2.03 3.63 10.18
C ASN A 285 -3.30 4.46 10.01
N SER A 286 -4.21 3.98 9.18
CA SER A 286 -5.44 4.67 8.83
C SER A 286 -6.66 3.75 8.90
N ALA A 287 -7.85 4.35 8.91
CA ALA A 287 -9.13 3.66 8.88
C ALA A 287 -10.00 4.24 7.76
N GLU A 288 -10.41 3.40 6.82
CA GLU A 288 -11.28 3.77 5.70
C GLU A 288 -12.69 3.19 5.89
N PHE A 289 -13.70 3.97 5.54
CA PHE A 289 -15.11 3.60 5.64
C PHE A 289 -15.73 3.55 4.25
N MET A 290 -16.29 2.41 3.87
CA MET A 290 -16.83 2.16 2.54
C MET A 290 -18.31 1.79 2.61
N ALA A 291 -19.09 2.43 1.73
CA ALA A 291 -20.49 2.11 1.56
C ALA A 291 -20.71 1.09 0.45
N ASN A 292 -21.85 0.39 0.53
CA ASN A 292 -22.41 -0.35 -0.59
C ASN A 292 -23.14 0.60 -1.57
N GLU A 293 -23.70 0.06 -2.62
CA GLU A 293 -24.46 0.83 -3.64
C GLU A 293 -25.71 1.52 -3.06
N GLU A 294 -26.25 1.03 -1.96
CA GLU A 294 -27.42 1.59 -1.27
C GLU A 294 -27.05 2.71 -0.29
N GLY A 295 -25.75 2.98 -0.10
CA GLY A 295 -25.25 3.99 0.82
C GLY A 295 -25.21 3.53 2.29
N ALA A 296 -25.32 2.24 2.55
CA ALA A 296 -25.13 1.65 3.87
C ALA A 296 -23.65 1.35 4.11
N LEU A 297 -23.17 1.47 5.36
CA LEU A 297 -21.80 1.11 5.70
C LEU A 297 -21.60 -0.40 5.53
N TRP A 298 -20.73 -0.76 4.61
CA TRP A 298 -20.47 -2.13 4.23
C TRP A 298 -19.13 -2.66 4.73
N ILE A 299 -18.06 -1.87 4.59
CA ILE A 299 -16.72 -2.27 5.04
C ILE A 299 -16.09 -1.15 5.87
N VAL A 300 -15.42 -1.54 6.95
CA VAL A 300 -14.41 -0.72 7.63
C VAL A 300 -13.08 -1.40 7.43
N ARG A 301 -12.13 -0.70 6.80
CA ARG A 301 -10.77 -1.16 6.56
C ARG A 301 -9.80 -0.45 7.49
N LEU A 302 -9.00 -1.22 8.21
CA LEU A 302 -8.00 -0.71 9.13
C LEU A 302 -6.61 -1.05 8.60
N PHE A 303 -5.88 -0.05 8.14
CA PHE A 303 -4.48 -0.20 7.73
C PHE A 303 -3.58 -0.09 8.96
N GLN A 304 -2.64 -1.02 9.09
CA GLN A 304 -1.58 -0.96 10.09
C GLN A 304 -0.39 -1.80 9.63
N TYR A 305 0.43 -1.22 8.80
CA TYR A 305 1.61 -1.89 8.25
C TYR A 305 2.65 -2.19 9.33
N ASP A 306 3.40 -3.28 9.13
CA ASP A 306 4.48 -3.66 10.04
C ASP A 306 5.73 -2.81 9.82
N LEU A 307 5.97 -1.86 10.70
CA LEU A 307 7.15 -0.99 10.71
C LEU A 307 8.22 -1.44 11.71
N SER A 308 8.20 -2.70 12.16
CA SER A 308 9.17 -3.20 13.16
C SER A 308 10.59 -3.31 12.62
N GLN A 309 10.77 -3.44 11.31
CA GLN A 309 12.09 -3.59 10.66
C GLN A 309 12.63 -2.26 10.15
N LYS A 310 12.95 -1.32 11.05
CA LYS A 310 13.57 -0.06 10.68
C LYS A 310 15.00 -0.28 10.14
N VAL A 311 15.25 0.21 8.91
CA VAL A 311 16.56 0.16 8.25
C VAL A 311 17.45 1.30 8.74
N GLY A 312 16.89 2.50 8.86
CA GLY A 312 17.62 3.68 9.35
C GLY A 312 16.84 4.97 9.13
N ASP A 313 17.45 6.07 9.59
CA ASP A 313 16.97 7.43 9.35
C ASP A 313 17.81 8.03 8.22
N TYR A 314 17.20 8.20 7.03
CA TYR A 314 17.88 8.63 5.83
C TYR A 314 17.72 10.12 5.59
N PRO A 315 18.80 10.84 5.21
CA PRO A 315 18.68 12.20 4.70
C PRO A 315 17.81 12.22 3.44
N ILE A 316 16.92 13.21 3.35
CA ILE A 316 16.07 13.40 2.17
C ILE A 316 16.48 14.65 1.39
N ILE A 317 16.17 14.64 0.09
CA ILE A 317 16.29 15.81 -0.78
C ILE A 317 15.16 16.80 -0.53
N SER A 318 15.34 18.02 -0.97
CA SER A 318 14.25 19.02 -1.00
C SER A 318 13.32 18.77 -2.17
N GLU A 319 12.10 19.31 -2.11
CA GLU A 319 11.15 19.30 -3.23
C GLU A 319 11.76 19.90 -4.51
N ALA A 320 12.55 20.98 -4.39
CA ALA A 320 13.22 21.59 -5.54
C ALA A 320 14.17 20.60 -6.24
N GLN A 321 14.96 19.86 -5.47
CA GLN A 321 15.84 18.81 -6.01
C GLN A 321 15.04 17.65 -6.60
N ALA A 322 13.89 17.30 -5.98
CA ALA A 322 12.99 16.29 -6.54
C ALA A 322 12.40 16.73 -7.89
N ARG A 323 12.08 18.01 -8.07
CA ARG A 323 11.64 18.57 -9.37
C ARG A 323 12.73 18.50 -10.43
N GLU A 324 14.00 18.72 -10.07
CA GLU A 324 15.15 18.54 -10.98
C GLU A 324 15.29 17.07 -11.42
N LEU A 325 15.15 16.12 -10.49
CA LEU A 325 15.15 14.68 -10.80
C LEU A 325 13.96 14.28 -11.66
N LEU A 326 12.78 14.82 -11.38
CA LEU A 326 11.57 14.60 -12.19
C LEU A 326 11.78 15.07 -13.63
N GLU A 327 12.35 16.25 -13.84
CA GLU A 327 12.66 16.78 -15.17
C GLU A 327 13.73 15.97 -15.89
N ALA A 328 14.70 15.41 -15.14
CA ALA A 328 15.76 14.54 -15.68
C ALA A 328 15.25 13.12 -16.05
N GLY A 329 13.99 12.77 -15.74
CA GLY A 329 13.45 11.45 -16.01
C GLY A 329 13.68 10.42 -14.90
N ASN A 330 14.12 10.86 -13.71
CA ASN A 330 14.38 10.00 -12.56
C ASN A 330 13.11 9.85 -11.70
N TYR A 331 12.15 9.06 -12.18
CA TYR A 331 10.88 8.82 -11.52
C TYR A 331 10.29 7.45 -11.86
N ILE A 332 9.39 7.00 -11.02
CA ILE A 332 8.41 5.94 -11.27
C ILE A 332 7.08 6.63 -11.58
N THR A 333 6.26 6.07 -12.44
CA THR A 333 4.95 6.64 -12.77
C THR A 333 3.86 5.57 -12.84
N SER A 334 2.65 5.96 -12.52
CA SER A 334 1.43 5.15 -12.64
C SER A 334 0.70 5.33 -13.99
N VAL A 335 1.32 6.07 -14.92
CA VAL A 335 0.74 6.34 -16.24
C VAL A 335 1.75 6.07 -17.37
N PRO A 336 1.34 5.59 -18.56
CA PRO A 336 2.25 5.22 -19.65
C PRO A 336 2.72 6.45 -20.46
N TYR A 337 2.91 7.60 -19.80
CA TYR A 337 3.27 8.85 -20.47
C TYR A 337 4.51 9.47 -19.85
N PRO A 338 5.42 10.05 -20.68
CA PRO A 338 6.53 10.84 -20.17
C PRO A 338 6.00 12.09 -19.48
N MET A 339 6.76 12.58 -18.50
CA MET A 339 6.48 13.85 -17.84
C MET A 339 6.57 15.00 -18.88
N PRO A 340 5.47 15.76 -19.12
CA PRO A 340 5.41 16.73 -20.21
C PRO A 340 6.15 18.06 -19.94
N GLY A 341 6.71 18.23 -18.76
CA GLY A 341 7.47 19.40 -18.32
C GLY A 341 6.97 19.98 -17.02
N LEU A 342 7.86 20.67 -16.27
CA LEU A 342 7.60 21.17 -14.91
C LEU A 342 6.40 22.12 -14.81
N LYS A 343 6.03 22.84 -15.88
CA LYS A 343 4.87 23.73 -15.89
C LYS A 343 3.54 23.00 -15.69
N TYR A 344 3.52 21.69 -15.95
CA TYR A 344 2.36 20.83 -15.80
C TYR A 344 2.29 20.15 -14.42
N VAL A 345 3.30 20.29 -13.58
CA VAL A 345 3.22 19.86 -12.18
C VAL A 345 2.27 20.79 -11.43
N LYS A 346 1.16 20.25 -10.91
CA LYS A 346 0.08 21.01 -10.28
C LYS A 346 0.04 20.87 -8.76
N LYS A 347 0.47 19.72 -8.22
CA LYS A 347 0.48 19.45 -6.78
C LYS A 347 1.68 18.55 -6.46
N CYS A 348 2.24 18.69 -5.29
CA CYS A 348 3.28 17.83 -4.75
C CYS A 348 2.90 17.40 -3.34
N GLU A 349 3.12 16.14 -3.04
CA GLU A 349 2.93 15.55 -1.71
C GLU A 349 4.14 14.71 -1.34
N LEU A 350 4.43 14.58 -0.06
CA LEU A 350 5.40 13.61 0.45
C LEU A 350 4.62 12.42 1.01
N ILE A 351 4.91 11.23 0.52
CA ILE A 351 4.22 9.99 0.90
C ILE A 351 5.21 8.85 1.04
N TYR A 352 4.77 7.73 1.61
CA TYR A 352 5.43 6.43 1.51
C TYR A 352 4.63 5.55 0.57
N ARG A 353 5.32 4.83 -0.32
CA ARG A 353 4.68 3.79 -1.14
C ARG A 353 4.60 2.50 -0.35
N THR A 354 3.47 1.81 -0.45
CA THR A 354 3.12 0.63 0.38
C THR A 354 2.78 -0.62 -0.43
N GLY A 355 3.06 -0.62 -1.74
CA GLY A 355 2.78 -1.75 -2.62
C GLY A 355 3.56 -3.02 -2.25
N GLU A 356 3.02 -4.18 -2.58
CA GLU A 356 3.65 -5.49 -2.35
C GLU A 356 5.00 -5.63 -3.08
N SER A 357 5.19 -4.90 -4.18
CA SER A 357 6.45 -4.87 -4.93
C SER A 357 7.51 -3.97 -4.31
N GLU A 358 7.16 -3.14 -3.34
CA GLU A 358 8.13 -2.26 -2.67
C GLU A 358 9.02 -3.08 -1.73
N LEU A 359 10.34 -3.05 -1.94
CA LEU A 359 11.31 -3.70 -1.04
C LEU A 359 11.42 -2.96 0.30
N TYR A 360 11.25 -1.66 0.25
CA TYR A 360 11.33 -0.77 1.40
C TYR A 360 10.15 0.19 1.42
N TYR A 361 9.59 0.41 2.60
CA TYR A 361 8.73 1.56 2.86
C TYR A 361 9.63 2.77 3.04
N MET A 362 9.78 3.56 1.97
CA MET A 362 10.62 4.75 1.93
C MET A 362 9.83 5.95 1.40
N PRO A 363 10.26 7.19 1.74
CA PRO A 363 9.53 8.37 1.32
C PRO A 363 9.76 8.69 -0.17
N TYR A 364 8.69 9.17 -0.81
CA TYR A 364 8.66 9.66 -2.20
C TYR A 364 7.96 11.02 -2.26
N TYR A 365 8.44 11.89 -3.13
CA TYR A 365 7.66 13.02 -3.61
C TYR A 365 6.70 12.52 -4.69
N HIS A 366 5.40 12.64 -4.44
CA HIS A 366 4.33 12.34 -5.37
C HIS A 366 3.89 13.62 -6.07
N PHE A 367 4.14 13.70 -7.36
CA PHE A 367 3.76 14.83 -8.20
C PHE A 367 2.51 14.49 -9.01
N TYR A 368 1.49 15.33 -8.91
CA TYR A 368 0.33 15.31 -9.78
C TYR A 368 0.64 16.16 -11.01
N VAL A 369 0.77 15.51 -12.16
CA VAL A 369 1.19 16.15 -13.40
C VAL A 369 0.04 16.14 -14.39
N GLU A 370 -0.41 17.31 -14.81
CA GLU A 370 -1.41 17.44 -15.87
C GLU A 370 -0.89 16.86 -17.18
N LEU A 371 -1.68 16.00 -17.82
CA LEU A 371 -1.40 15.34 -19.09
C LEU A 371 -2.24 16.00 -20.21
N PRO A 372 -1.72 17.03 -20.88
CA PRO A 372 -2.53 17.86 -21.84
C PRO A 372 -3.11 17.06 -22.99
N GLN A 373 -2.44 15.97 -23.39
CA GLN A 373 -2.90 15.10 -24.48
C GLN A 373 -4.14 14.26 -24.12
N LEU A 374 -4.52 14.22 -22.83
CA LEU A 374 -5.68 13.48 -22.35
C LEU A 374 -6.84 14.41 -21.93
N GLU A 375 -6.70 15.72 -22.14
CA GLU A 375 -7.79 16.66 -21.86
C GLU A 375 -8.95 16.40 -22.83
N GLN A 376 -10.14 16.27 -22.28
CA GLN A 376 -11.37 16.08 -23.05
C GLN A 376 -12.49 16.93 -22.43
N ASP A 377 -13.10 17.81 -23.26
CA ASP A 377 -14.22 18.67 -22.85
C ASP A 377 -13.95 19.51 -21.58
N GLY A 378 -12.71 19.95 -21.41
CA GLY A 378 -12.25 20.71 -20.24
C GLY A 378 -11.90 19.86 -19.03
N MET A 379 -12.20 18.57 -19.04
CA MET A 379 -11.74 17.62 -18.01
C MET A 379 -10.29 17.23 -18.29
N LYS A 380 -9.46 17.38 -17.29
CA LYS A 380 -8.03 17.09 -17.34
C LYS A 380 -7.74 15.74 -16.69
N THR A 381 -6.64 15.13 -17.09
CA THR A 381 -6.09 13.95 -16.43
C THR A 381 -4.78 14.34 -15.77
N TYR A 382 -4.65 14.01 -14.48
CA TYR A 382 -3.42 14.19 -13.70
C TYR A 382 -2.79 12.82 -13.46
N GLY A 383 -1.58 12.59 -13.98
CA GLY A 383 -0.82 11.36 -13.71
C GLY A 383 -0.02 11.47 -12.43
N GLY A 384 0.16 10.34 -11.73
CA GLY A 384 1.05 10.23 -10.57
C GLY A 384 2.49 9.98 -11.02
N TYR A 385 3.43 10.82 -10.55
CA TYR A 385 4.87 10.66 -10.77
C TYR A 385 5.58 10.67 -9.42
N TYR A 386 6.40 9.66 -9.16
CA TYR A 386 7.00 9.42 -7.86
C TYR A 386 8.53 9.53 -7.95
N VAL A 387 9.10 10.50 -7.26
CA VAL A 387 10.55 10.68 -7.15
C VAL A 387 10.99 10.24 -5.76
N PRO A 388 11.98 9.34 -5.63
CA PRO A 388 12.51 8.97 -4.32
C PRO A 388 12.97 10.20 -3.54
N ALA A 389 12.48 10.35 -2.30
CA ALA A 389 12.86 11.49 -1.47
C ALA A 389 14.19 11.26 -0.74
N VAL A 390 14.62 10.00 -0.56
CA VAL A 390 15.97 9.70 -0.03
C VAL A 390 17.03 10.23 -0.96
N LYS A 391 18.12 10.79 -0.40
CA LYS A 391 19.22 11.32 -1.22
C LYS A 391 19.81 10.25 -2.14
N PRO A 392 20.15 10.60 -3.40
CA PRO A 392 20.66 9.67 -4.41
C PRO A 392 21.89 8.85 -3.98
N GLU A 393 22.74 9.40 -3.10
CA GLU A 393 23.93 8.73 -2.58
C GLU A 393 23.63 7.46 -1.74
N TYR A 394 22.37 7.25 -1.35
CA TYR A 394 21.89 6.06 -0.62
C TYR A 394 21.02 5.15 -1.46
N ILE A 395 20.86 5.43 -2.75
CA ILE A 395 20.02 4.63 -3.67
C ILE A 395 20.95 3.97 -4.69
N GLU A 396 20.92 2.63 -4.74
CA GLU A 396 21.75 1.85 -5.67
C GLU A 396 21.22 1.95 -7.11
N ASP A 397 19.92 1.85 -7.29
CA ASP A 397 19.25 1.86 -8.60
C ASP A 397 18.24 3.01 -8.67
N MET A 398 18.72 4.25 -8.87
CA MET A 398 17.85 5.39 -9.10
C MET A 398 16.94 5.12 -10.30
N PRO A 399 15.61 5.23 -10.16
CA PRO A 399 14.71 4.96 -11.27
C PRO A 399 14.99 5.91 -12.44
N VAL A 400 14.97 5.35 -13.64
CA VAL A 400 15.01 6.10 -14.90
C VAL A 400 13.84 5.62 -15.74
N TRP A 401 12.97 6.55 -16.09
CA TRP A 401 11.79 6.21 -16.88
C TRP A 401 12.18 5.64 -18.25
N ASP A 402 11.66 4.48 -18.59
CA ASP A 402 11.97 3.71 -19.80
C ASP A 402 10.75 3.46 -20.70
N GLY A 403 9.63 4.15 -20.42
CA GLY A 403 8.36 4.00 -21.15
C GLY A 403 7.40 3.03 -20.48
N ARG A 404 7.81 2.34 -19.41
CA ARG A 404 6.95 1.47 -18.60
C ARG A 404 6.32 2.27 -17.45
N PHE A 405 5.23 1.76 -16.91
CA PHE A 405 4.56 2.33 -15.74
C PHE A 405 4.13 1.23 -14.78
N ASN A 406 3.93 1.60 -13.54
CA ASN A 406 3.54 0.71 -12.45
C ASN A 406 2.08 0.86 -12.10
#